data_72f8ebf2e7540ce8746f3f7043169c37
#
_entry.id   72f8ebf2e7540ce8746f3f7043169c37
#
_cell.length_a   1.000
_cell.length_b   1.000
_cell.length_c   1.000
_cell.angle_alpha   90.00
_cell.angle_beta   90.00
_cell.angle_gamma   90.00
#
_symmetry.space_group_name_H-M   'P 1'
#
loop_
_entity.id
_entity.type
_entity.pdbx_description
1 polymer ?
#
loop_
_entity_poly.entity_id
_entity_poly.type
_entity_poly.pdbx_seq_one_letter_code
_entity_poly.pdbx_strand_id
1 'polypeptide(L)'
;MESELSFSAKFEIEPKNTLPAFKSNMIEVQQTKYIHDSKDIDDAITQLRRSHARIESVDTGAEEGDFIVCSLQKLDESGLPIIGKKYEKQYLKVGAGSFTDDQKEKLIGIKPNDITRLILPINKDGDKAEYEVVVNKIDREVLPKLDDKFIQMVNPDLDSIEALKNDVEEKIKSNFEERSKNSFEQELIDKFIEKIDPVCAPSMVENYLDNIVKDIKEQNKTSGDKINDDEIRNQYKKTADKNIKWYTIRKLIIAKENILVDPTKINLEIDKLVENSPDSEQQIRKFYKRPSNRKKIEDSIVENKILDYLKQFVKVKDVEVNTKELRSEGQNHE
;
A
#
# COMPACT_ATOMS: atom_id res chain seq x y z
N MET A 1 67.54 -9.60 19.90
CA MET A 1 66.42 -8.62 20.05
C MET A 1 65.14 -9.38 19.81
N GLU A 2 64.46 -9.74 20.89
CA GLU A 2 63.11 -10.29 20.80
C GLU A 2 62.19 -9.15 20.44
N SER A 3 61.56 -9.19 19.31
CA SER A 3 60.51 -8.25 18.92
C SER A 3 59.24 -8.67 19.64
N GLU A 4 58.80 -7.88 20.61
CA GLU A 4 57.47 -8.09 21.22
C GLU A 4 56.41 -7.90 20.15
N LEU A 5 55.59 -8.91 19.98
CA LEU A 5 54.40 -8.86 19.11
C LEU A 5 53.27 -8.18 19.89
N SER A 6 52.87 -6.98 19.49
CA SER A 6 51.76 -6.25 20.07
C SER A 6 50.57 -6.29 19.08
N PHE A 7 49.40 -6.64 19.56
CA PHE A 7 48.16 -6.59 18.79
C PHE A 7 47.06 -5.92 19.60
N SER A 8 46.13 -5.26 18.90
CA SER A 8 44.95 -4.62 19.49
C SER A 8 43.71 -5.22 18.83
N ALA A 9 42.75 -5.62 19.63
CA ALA A 9 41.45 -6.08 19.16
C ALA A 9 40.37 -5.13 19.61
N LYS A 10 39.48 -4.74 18.66
CA LYS A 10 38.29 -3.94 18.96
C LYS A 10 37.07 -4.84 18.95
N PHE A 11 36.28 -4.75 19.98
CA PHE A 11 35.01 -5.49 20.09
C PHE A 11 33.87 -4.48 20.16
N GLU A 12 32.78 -4.79 19.43
CA GLU A 12 31.51 -4.13 19.64
C GLU A 12 30.78 -4.87 20.76
N ILE A 13 30.27 -4.13 21.74
CA ILE A 13 29.49 -4.69 22.85
C ILE A 13 28.03 -4.23 22.71
N GLU A 14 27.09 -5.07 23.12
CA GLU A 14 25.68 -4.67 23.18
C GLU A 14 25.52 -3.53 24.19
N PRO A 15 24.96 -2.37 23.76
CA PRO A 15 24.77 -1.23 24.66
C PRO A 15 23.82 -1.58 25.81
N LYS A 16 24.14 -1.12 27.01
CA LYS A 16 23.24 -1.25 28.17
C LYS A 16 22.17 -0.18 28.10
N ASN A 17 20.98 -0.55 27.68
CA ASN A 17 19.82 0.31 27.68
C ASN A 17 18.93 0.04 28.91
N THR A 18 18.28 1.08 29.42
CA THR A 18 17.31 1.00 30.52
C THR A 18 16.05 1.75 30.14
N LEU A 19 14.91 1.22 30.55
CA LEU A 19 13.64 1.93 30.37
C LEU A 19 13.51 3.05 31.42
N PRO A 20 13.12 4.25 31.04
CA PRO A 20 12.78 5.30 32.00
C PRO A 20 11.55 4.89 32.82
N ALA A 21 11.33 5.55 33.92
CA ALA A 21 10.08 5.40 34.66
C ALA A 21 8.93 6.01 33.87
N PHE A 22 7.99 5.17 33.42
CA PHE A 22 6.81 5.63 32.72
C PHE A 22 5.81 6.26 33.69
N LYS A 23 5.27 7.41 33.29
CA LYS A 23 4.25 8.15 34.03
C LYS A 23 2.99 8.24 33.21
N SER A 24 1.84 8.31 33.86
CA SER A 24 0.57 8.52 33.17
C SER A 24 0.61 9.82 32.33
N ASN A 25 0.04 9.80 31.13
CA ASN A 25 0.00 10.93 30.20
C ASN A 25 1.39 11.49 29.81
N MET A 26 2.41 10.63 29.80
CA MET A 26 3.79 11.03 29.51
C MET A 26 3.98 11.49 28.05
N ILE A 27 3.17 10.97 27.14
CA ILE A 27 3.23 11.20 25.70
C ILE A 27 1.81 11.49 25.21
N GLU A 28 1.66 12.44 24.30
CA GLU A 28 0.39 12.66 23.59
C GLU A 28 0.44 11.98 22.23
N VAL A 29 -0.57 11.16 21.92
CA VAL A 29 -0.71 10.41 20.66
C VAL A 29 -2.07 10.74 20.06
N GLN A 30 -2.11 10.97 18.75
CA GLN A 30 -3.34 11.29 18.03
C GLN A 30 -4.07 10.01 17.62
N GLN A 31 -5.38 10.01 17.82
CA GLN A 31 -6.26 8.98 17.25
C GLN A 31 -7.17 9.61 16.22
N THR A 32 -6.96 9.25 14.95
CA THR A 32 -7.79 9.75 13.86
C THR A 32 -9.14 9.04 13.86
N LYS A 33 -10.22 9.81 13.88
CA LYS A 33 -11.59 9.32 13.69
C LYS A 33 -12.07 9.76 12.31
N TYR A 34 -12.25 8.80 11.41
CA TYR A 34 -12.75 9.08 10.06
C TYR A 34 -14.26 9.19 10.09
N ILE A 35 -14.77 10.30 9.53
CA ILE A 35 -16.21 10.55 9.34
C ILE A 35 -16.48 10.38 7.85
N HIS A 36 -17.14 9.27 7.48
CA HIS A 36 -17.55 8.98 6.12
C HIS A 36 -18.93 9.56 5.82
N ASP A 37 -19.25 9.73 4.55
CA ASP A 37 -20.55 10.22 4.08
C ASP A 37 -21.15 9.27 3.01
N SER A 38 -22.37 9.57 2.56
CA SER A 38 -23.05 8.76 1.53
C SER A 38 -22.29 8.65 0.23
N LYS A 39 -21.45 9.65 -0.09
CA LYS A 39 -20.64 9.62 -1.31
C LYS A 39 -19.56 8.55 -1.26
N ASP A 40 -18.99 8.26 -0.09
CA ASP A 40 -18.03 7.16 0.05
C ASP A 40 -18.67 5.81 -0.29
N ILE A 41 -19.95 5.63 0.11
CA ILE A 41 -20.71 4.42 -0.18
C ILE A 41 -21.01 4.34 -1.69
N ASP A 42 -21.46 5.44 -2.29
CA ASP A 42 -21.76 5.48 -3.72
C ASP A 42 -20.51 5.28 -4.59
N ASP A 43 -19.40 5.87 -4.20
CA ASP A 43 -18.09 5.70 -4.87
C ASP A 43 -17.61 4.23 -4.74
N ALA A 44 -17.73 3.62 -3.56
CA ALA A 44 -17.37 2.22 -3.35
C ALA A 44 -18.25 1.25 -4.17
N ILE A 45 -19.57 1.50 -4.24
CA ILE A 45 -20.48 0.72 -5.10
C ILE A 45 -20.12 0.90 -6.57
N THR A 46 -19.75 2.12 -6.97
CA THR A 46 -19.31 2.39 -8.35
C THR A 46 -18.03 1.64 -8.68
N GLN A 47 -17.06 1.61 -7.78
CA GLN A 47 -15.85 0.80 -7.94
C GLN A 47 -16.16 -0.70 -7.99
N LEU A 48 -17.07 -1.17 -7.16
CA LEU A 48 -17.54 -2.56 -7.18
C LEU A 48 -18.17 -2.92 -8.53
N ARG A 49 -19.00 -2.02 -9.08
CA ARG A 49 -19.56 -2.20 -10.43
C ARG A 49 -18.49 -2.19 -11.51
N ARG A 50 -17.45 -1.36 -11.38
CA ARG A 50 -16.31 -1.32 -12.32
C ARG A 50 -15.52 -2.63 -12.30
N SER A 51 -15.30 -3.24 -11.14
CA SER A 51 -14.60 -4.54 -11.07
C SER A 51 -15.34 -5.67 -11.77
N HIS A 52 -16.65 -5.51 -12.02
CA HIS A 52 -17.51 -6.43 -12.76
C HIS A 52 -17.97 -5.89 -14.11
N ALA A 53 -17.36 -4.82 -14.60
CA ALA A 53 -17.70 -4.22 -15.87
C ALA A 53 -17.31 -5.15 -17.04
N ARG A 54 -18.04 -5.02 -18.14
CA ARG A 54 -17.71 -5.68 -19.40
C ARG A 54 -17.07 -4.66 -20.32
N ILE A 55 -16.09 -5.10 -21.07
CA ILE A 55 -15.50 -4.28 -22.12
C ILE A 55 -16.23 -4.61 -23.44
N GLU A 56 -16.91 -3.63 -24.00
CA GLU A 56 -17.61 -3.76 -25.26
C GLU A 56 -16.97 -2.83 -26.29
N SER A 57 -16.77 -3.37 -27.51
CA SER A 57 -16.34 -2.53 -28.62
C SER A 57 -17.52 -1.77 -29.19
N VAL A 58 -17.33 -0.48 -29.39
CA VAL A 58 -18.35 0.41 -29.90
C VAL A 58 -17.89 1.06 -31.20
N ASP A 59 -18.84 1.18 -32.16
CA ASP A 59 -18.64 1.89 -33.43
C ASP A 59 -19.18 3.33 -33.36
N THR A 60 -19.79 3.70 -32.24
CA THR A 60 -20.20 5.09 -31.93
C THR A 60 -18.97 5.92 -31.57
N GLY A 61 -19.09 7.23 -31.59
CA GLY A 61 -17.99 8.10 -31.17
C GLY A 61 -17.57 7.82 -29.73
N ALA A 62 -16.28 8.02 -29.45
CA ALA A 62 -15.71 7.83 -28.10
C ALA A 62 -16.29 8.81 -27.10
N GLU A 63 -16.58 8.35 -25.90
CA GLU A 63 -17.05 9.12 -24.76
C GLU A 63 -15.97 9.19 -23.67
N GLU A 64 -16.16 10.08 -22.72
CA GLU A 64 -15.27 10.18 -21.56
C GLU A 64 -15.22 8.85 -20.79
N GLY A 65 -14.00 8.35 -20.50
CA GLY A 65 -13.78 7.06 -19.86
C GLY A 65 -13.54 5.91 -20.81
N ASP A 66 -13.84 6.03 -22.12
CA ASP A 66 -13.57 5.00 -23.11
C ASP A 66 -12.07 4.79 -23.33
N PHE A 67 -11.71 3.58 -23.73
CA PHE A 67 -10.36 3.23 -24.16
C PHE A 67 -10.26 3.20 -25.67
N ILE A 68 -9.44 4.06 -26.24
CA ILE A 68 -9.13 4.09 -27.67
C ILE A 68 -7.92 3.19 -27.90
N VAL A 69 -8.11 2.10 -28.62
CA VAL A 69 -7.02 1.26 -29.14
C VAL A 69 -6.57 1.87 -30.46
N CYS A 70 -5.34 2.32 -30.51
CA CYS A 70 -4.83 3.08 -31.67
C CYS A 70 -3.42 2.68 -32.06
N SER A 71 -3.02 3.16 -33.23
CA SER A 71 -1.63 3.16 -33.70
C SER A 71 -1.12 4.60 -33.66
N LEU A 72 0.09 4.77 -33.09
CA LEU A 72 0.75 6.08 -32.96
C LEU A 72 1.91 6.14 -33.94
N GLN A 73 1.97 7.17 -34.80
CA GLN A 73 3.11 7.48 -35.64
C GLN A 73 3.73 8.81 -35.17
N LYS A 74 4.97 8.77 -34.70
CA LYS A 74 5.66 10.00 -34.29
C LYS A 74 5.95 10.89 -35.47
N LEU A 75 5.69 12.18 -35.31
CA LEU A 75 5.93 13.22 -36.32
C LEU A 75 7.20 14.02 -35.95
N ASP A 76 7.86 14.58 -36.97
CA ASP A 76 8.93 15.55 -36.83
C ASP A 76 8.36 16.98 -36.67
N GLU A 77 9.24 17.99 -36.53
CA GLU A 77 8.86 19.39 -36.38
C GLU A 77 8.12 19.97 -37.61
N SER A 78 8.22 19.31 -38.77
CA SER A 78 7.52 19.68 -40.01
C SER A 78 6.17 18.94 -40.15
N GLY A 79 5.81 18.09 -39.16
CA GLY A 79 4.60 17.27 -39.19
C GLY A 79 4.67 16.05 -40.10
N LEU A 80 5.88 15.63 -40.51
CA LEU A 80 6.10 14.45 -41.33
C LEU A 80 6.39 13.20 -40.49
N PRO A 81 5.94 11.99 -40.91
CA PRO A 81 6.18 10.75 -40.18
C PRO A 81 7.64 10.38 -40.07
N ILE A 82 8.13 10.12 -38.87
CA ILE A 82 9.50 9.62 -38.62
C ILE A 82 9.51 8.11 -38.88
N ILE A 83 10.30 7.65 -39.84
CA ILE A 83 10.44 6.23 -40.22
C ILE A 83 10.92 5.42 -39.00
N GLY A 84 10.24 4.28 -38.74
CA GLY A 84 10.58 3.37 -37.64
C GLY A 84 10.09 3.80 -36.26
N LYS A 85 9.36 4.91 -36.16
CA LYS A 85 8.75 5.41 -34.91
C LYS A 85 7.23 5.27 -34.92
N LYS A 86 6.76 4.07 -35.30
CA LYS A 86 5.35 3.66 -35.25
C LYS A 86 5.15 2.69 -34.10
N TYR A 87 4.13 2.93 -33.30
CA TYR A 87 3.75 2.12 -32.15
C TYR A 87 2.33 1.62 -32.38
N GLU A 88 2.18 0.31 -32.48
CA GLU A 88 0.88 -0.32 -32.69
C GLU A 88 0.25 -0.75 -31.35
N LYS A 89 -1.07 -0.90 -31.33
CA LYS A 89 -1.85 -1.37 -30.16
C LYS A 89 -1.59 -0.55 -28.89
N GLN A 90 -1.57 0.77 -29.03
CA GLN A 90 -1.52 1.66 -27.88
C GLN A 90 -2.93 1.90 -27.34
N TYR A 91 -3.02 2.14 -26.02
CA TYR A 91 -4.27 2.38 -25.32
C TYR A 91 -4.28 3.80 -24.79
N LEU A 92 -5.26 4.59 -25.22
CA LEU A 92 -5.48 5.93 -24.72
C LEU A 92 -6.83 5.99 -24.02
N LYS A 93 -6.86 6.38 -22.76
CA LYS A 93 -8.11 6.56 -22.01
C LYS A 93 -8.61 7.99 -22.21
N VAL A 94 -9.81 8.17 -22.72
CA VAL A 94 -10.42 9.48 -22.92
C VAL A 94 -10.71 10.12 -21.55
N GLY A 95 -10.15 11.31 -21.32
CA GLY A 95 -10.35 12.05 -20.08
C GLY A 95 -9.42 11.69 -18.92
N ALA A 96 -8.46 10.79 -19.14
CA ALA A 96 -7.45 10.46 -18.14
C ALA A 96 -6.03 10.70 -18.68
N GLY A 97 -5.09 11.02 -17.77
CA GLY A 97 -3.69 11.25 -18.12
C GLY A 97 -3.35 12.72 -18.41
N SER A 98 -2.16 12.93 -18.98
CA SER A 98 -1.58 14.27 -19.23
C SER A 98 -2.16 14.98 -20.47
N PHE A 99 -3.42 14.72 -20.83
CA PHE A 99 -4.07 15.40 -21.94
C PHE A 99 -4.50 16.82 -21.53
N THR A 100 -4.22 17.79 -22.38
CA THR A 100 -4.83 19.12 -22.25
C THR A 100 -6.31 19.06 -22.67
N ASP A 101 -7.10 20.03 -22.22
CA ASP A 101 -8.54 20.09 -22.56
C ASP A 101 -8.78 20.03 -24.08
N ASP A 102 -7.97 20.75 -24.87
CA ASP A 102 -8.03 20.72 -26.34
C ASP A 102 -7.77 19.31 -26.95
N GLN A 103 -6.93 18.51 -26.30
CA GLN A 103 -6.64 17.15 -26.76
C GLN A 103 -7.75 16.18 -26.35
N LYS A 104 -8.34 16.38 -25.18
CA LYS A 104 -9.52 15.65 -24.72
C LYS A 104 -10.70 15.88 -25.68
N GLU A 105 -10.94 17.12 -26.08
CA GLU A 105 -11.99 17.47 -27.04
C GLU A 105 -11.79 16.78 -28.40
N LYS A 106 -10.55 16.63 -28.87
CA LYS A 106 -10.24 15.88 -30.10
C LYS A 106 -10.52 14.40 -30.03
N LEU A 107 -10.53 13.83 -28.84
CA LEU A 107 -10.79 12.40 -28.63
C LEU A 107 -12.27 12.11 -28.41
N ILE A 108 -13.05 13.07 -27.89
CA ILE A 108 -14.50 12.91 -27.71
C ILE A 108 -15.17 12.89 -29.10
N GLY A 109 -16.01 11.88 -29.32
CA GLY A 109 -16.73 11.70 -30.58
C GLY A 109 -15.94 11.07 -31.72
N ILE A 110 -14.63 10.81 -31.53
CA ILE A 110 -13.80 10.13 -32.55
C ILE A 110 -14.29 8.70 -32.75
N LYS A 111 -14.21 8.20 -33.99
CA LYS A 111 -14.72 6.87 -34.38
C LYS A 111 -13.58 5.95 -34.82
N PRO A 112 -13.84 4.64 -34.88
CA PRO A 112 -12.89 3.71 -35.49
C PRO A 112 -12.55 4.12 -36.94
N ASN A 113 -11.26 4.04 -37.27
CA ASN A 113 -10.61 4.48 -38.54
C ASN A 113 -10.43 6.00 -38.66
N ASP A 114 -10.85 6.81 -37.71
CA ASP A 114 -10.53 8.22 -37.72
C ASP A 114 -9.03 8.45 -37.42
N ILE A 115 -8.52 9.59 -37.93
CA ILE A 115 -7.14 10.00 -37.73
C ILE A 115 -7.15 11.37 -37.05
N THR A 116 -6.37 11.49 -36.00
CA THR A 116 -6.18 12.78 -35.29
C THR A 116 -4.72 13.00 -34.92
N ARG A 117 -4.36 14.18 -34.46
CA ARG A 117 -3.02 14.49 -33.97
C ARG A 117 -3.06 14.88 -32.50
N LEU A 118 -2.20 14.24 -31.73
CA LEU A 118 -2.08 14.46 -30.29
C LEU A 118 -0.61 14.70 -29.91
N ILE A 119 -0.41 15.52 -28.89
CA ILE A 119 0.88 15.73 -28.25
C ILE A 119 0.93 14.84 -27.01
N LEU A 120 1.81 13.84 -27.05
CA LEU A 120 1.93 12.85 -25.98
C LEU A 120 3.32 12.93 -25.32
N PRO A 121 3.44 12.60 -24.00
CA PRO A 121 4.72 12.50 -23.35
C PRO A 121 5.55 11.35 -23.94
N ILE A 122 6.86 11.58 -24.10
CA ILE A 122 7.81 10.57 -24.62
C ILE A 122 8.40 9.78 -23.45
N ASN A 123 8.61 10.44 -22.32
CA ASN A 123 9.27 9.89 -21.14
C ASN A 123 8.64 10.46 -19.85
N LYS A 124 9.08 9.93 -18.71
CA LYS A 124 8.64 10.40 -17.37
C LYS A 124 9.13 11.82 -17.04
N ASP A 125 10.13 12.33 -17.77
CA ASP A 125 10.74 13.65 -17.54
C ASP A 125 9.95 14.80 -18.17
N GLY A 126 8.84 14.47 -18.88
CA GLY A 126 7.89 15.45 -19.41
C GLY A 126 8.15 15.94 -20.83
N ASP A 127 9.15 15.40 -21.53
CA ASP A 127 9.33 15.68 -22.95
C ASP A 127 8.10 15.23 -23.75
N LYS A 128 7.67 16.08 -24.67
CA LYS A 128 6.45 15.83 -25.47
C LYS A 128 6.80 15.75 -26.95
N ALA A 129 6.04 14.93 -27.69
CA ALA A 129 6.12 14.88 -29.14
C ALA A 129 4.73 14.81 -29.75
N GLU A 130 4.61 15.28 -31.00
CA GLU A 130 3.39 15.16 -31.78
C GLU A 130 3.33 13.77 -32.42
N TYR A 131 2.14 13.17 -32.36
CA TYR A 131 1.84 11.88 -32.95
C TYR A 131 0.58 11.99 -33.81
N GLU A 132 0.62 11.37 -34.98
CA GLU A 132 -0.55 10.99 -35.73
C GLU A 132 -1.14 9.72 -35.10
N VAL A 133 -2.41 9.79 -34.73
CA VAL A 133 -3.14 8.73 -34.03
C VAL A 133 -4.20 8.17 -34.97
N VAL A 134 -4.07 6.90 -35.33
CA VAL A 134 -5.08 6.17 -36.10
C VAL A 134 -5.89 5.31 -35.14
N VAL A 135 -7.16 5.58 -35.02
CA VAL A 135 -8.07 4.84 -34.14
C VAL A 135 -8.41 3.50 -34.77
N ASN A 136 -8.02 2.41 -34.12
CA ASN A 136 -8.32 1.06 -34.59
C ASN A 136 -9.65 0.55 -34.03
N LYS A 137 -9.94 0.88 -32.75
CA LYS A 137 -11.06 0.33 -32.01
C LYS A 137 -11.35 1.22 -30.81
N ILE A 138 -12.59 1.29 -30.39
CA ILE A 138 -12.99 1.95 -29.16
C ILE A 138 -13.60 0.88 -28.25
N ASP A 139 -13.05 0.78 -27.06
CA ASP A 139 -13.50 -0.14 -26.03
C ASP A 139 -14.15 0.66 -24.90
N ARG A 140 -15.42 0.38 -24.65
CA ARG A 140 -16.23 1.01 -23.61
C ARG A 140 -16.43 0.09 -22.43
N GLU A 141 -16.22 0.64 -21.25
CA GLU A 141 -16.50 -0.05 -20.01
C GLU A 141 -18.00 0.06 -19.69
N VAL A 142 -18.72 -1.04 -19.87
CA VAL A 142 -20.16 -1.10 -19.57
C VAL A 142 -20.37 -1.62 -18.15
N LEU A 143 -20.75 -0.73 -17.25
CA LEU A 143 -21.04 -1.09 -15.87
C LEU A 143 -22.32 -1.91 -15.77
N PRO A 144 -22.33 -3.03 -15.01
CA PRO A 144 -23.55 -3.77 -14.75
C PRO A 144 -24.59 -2.86 -14.07
N LYS A 145 -25.87 -3.10 -14.35
CA LYS A 145 -26.95 -2.39 -13.64
C LYS A 145 -26.91 -2.78 -12.16
N LEU A 146 -27.23 -1.84 -11.30
CA LEU A 146 -27.39 -2.09 -9.88
C LEU A 146 -28.78 -2.72 -9.65
N ASP A 147 -28.88 -4.02 -9.85
CA ASP A 147 -30.09 -4.82 -9.72
C ASP A 147 -29.82 -6.09 -8.90
N ASP A 148 -30.87 -6.86 -8.64
CA ASP A 148 -30.78 -8.08 -7.83
C ASP A 148 -29.77 -9.10 -8.39
N LYS A 149 -29.61 -9.14 -9.72
CA LYS A 149 -28.62 -10.04 -10.36
C LYS A 149 -27.20 -9.63 -10.03
N PHE A 150 -26.94 -8.32 -10.05
CA PHE A 150 -25.64 -7.81 -9.67
C PHE A 150 -25.35 -8.05 -8.19
N ILE A 151 -26.34 -7.84 -7.31
CA ILE A 151 -26.21 -8.07 -5.87
C ILE A 151 -25.86 -9.52 -5.60
N GLN A 152 -26.60 -10.46 -6.16
CA GLN A 152 -26.34 -11.89 -6.00
C GLN A 152 -24.99 -12.34 -6.59
N MET A 153 -24.51 -11.67 -7.65
CA MET A 153 -23.18 -11.94 -8.22
C MET A 153 -22.06 -11.48 -7.29
N VAL A 154 -22.25 -10.36 -6.58
CA VAL A 154 -21.28 -9.81 -5.63
C VAL A 154 -21.27 -10.56 -4.32
N ASN A 155 -22.45 -10.79 -3.78
CA ASN A 155 -22.65 -11.54 -2.52
C ASN A 155 -24.02 -12.23 -2.55
N PRO A 156 -24.03 -13.58 -2.68
CA PRO A 156 -25.28 -14.35 -2.73
C PRO A 156 -26.16 -14.26 -1.48
N ASP A 157 -25.60 -13.83 -0.35
CA ASP A 157 -26.30 -13.70 0.92
C ASP A 157 -27.10 -12.39 1.04
N LEU A 158 -26.92 -11.46 0.08
CA LEU A 158 -27.63 -10.19 0.06
C LEU A 158 -28.85 -10.26 -0.84
N ASP A 159 -29.96 -9.70 -0.37
CA ASP A 159 -31.26 -9.75 -1.02
C ASP A 159 -31.76 -8.41 -1.59
N SER A 160 -31.05 -7.31 -1.30
CA SER A 160 -31.51 -5.97 -1.69
C SER A 160 -30.36 -4.98 -1.87
N ILE A 161 -30.64 -3.90 -2.62
CA ILE A 161 -29.70 -2.78 -2.79
C ILE A 161 -29.37 -2.13 -1.43
N GLU A 162 -30.36 -2.08 -0.53
CA GLU A 162 -30.16 -1.51 0.80
C GLU A 162 -29.24 -2.40 1.64
N ALA A 163 -29.41 -3.73 1.58
CA ALA A 163 -28.50 -4.67 2.22
C ALA A 163 -27.06 -4.54 1.68
N LEU A 164 -26.88 -4.36 0.36
CA LEU A 164 -25.56 -4.10 -0.23
C LEU A 164 -24.98 -2.79 0.28
N LYS A 165 -25.77 -1.71 0.36
CA LYS A 165 -25.28 -0.42 0.89
C LYS A 165 -24.82 -0.54 2.33
N ASN A 166 -25.57 -1.23 3.16
CA ASN A 166 -25.21 -1.46 4.56
C ASN A 166 -23.94 -2.30 4.70
N ASP A 167 -23.77 -3.37 3.91
CA ASP A 167 -22.58 -4.20 3.88
C ASP A 167 -21.33 -3.38 3.43
N VAL A 168 -21.48 -2.54 2.42
CA VAL A 168 -20.43 -1.63 1.96
C VAL A 168 -20.09 -0.60 3.04
N GLU A 169 -21.09 -0.02 3.71
CA GLU A 169 -20.88 0.94 4.80
C GLU A 169 -20.14 0.30 5.96
N GLU A 170 -20.51 -0.91 6.38
CA GLU A 170 -19.80 -1.64 7.44
C GLU A 170 -18.34 -1.93 7.06
N LYS A 171 -18.08 -2.30 5.80
CA LYS A 171 -16.71 -2.50 5.29
C LYS A 171 -15.90 -1.21 5.28
N ILE A 172 -16.51 -0.08 4.89
CA ILE A 172 -15.87 1.24 4.94
C ILE A 172 -15.52 1.60 6.39
N LYS A 173 -16.45 1.44 7.34
CA LYS A 173 -16.20 1.67 8.77
C LYS A 173 -15.06 0.82 9.29
N SER A 174 -15.11 -0.48 9.04
CA SER A 174 -14.06 -1.42 9.46
C SER A 174 -12.69 -1.03 8.90
N ASN A 175 -12.60 -0.66 7.62
CA ASN A 175 -11.35 -0.22 7.00
C ASN A 175 -10.82 1.08 7.64
N PHE A 176 -11.70 2.04 7.95
CA PHE A 176 -11.29 3.27 8.62
C PHE A 176 -10.88 3.04 10.07
N GLU A 177 -11.55 2.15 10.78
CA GLU A 177 -11.16 1.75 12.14
C GLU A 177 -9.79 1.07 12.15
N GLU A 178 -9.53 0.16 11.22
CA GLU A 178 -8.24 -0.49 11.06
C GLU A 178 -7.14 0.52 10.70
N ARG A 179 -7.41 1.42 9.75
CA ARG A 179 -6.48 2.50 9.38
C ARG A 179 -6.17 3.42 10.55
N SER A 180 -7.20 3.82 11.32
CA SER A 180 -7.06 4.63 12.53
C SER A 180 -6.21 3.92 13.58
N LYS A 181 -6.50 2.65 13.83
CA LYS A 181 -5.73 1.81 14.76
C LYS A 181 -4.26 1.70 14.34
N ASN A 182 -4.00 1.37 13.07
CA ASN A 182 -2.64 1.21 12.57
C ASN A 182 -1.85 2.52 12.65
N SER A 183 -2.47 3.65 12.31
CA SER A 183 -1.86 4.97 12.42
C SER A 183 -1.55 5.35 13.87
N PHE A 184 -2.49 5.09 14.77
CA PHE A 184 -2.30 5.32 16.20
C PHE A 184 -1.16 4.47 16.77
N GLU A 185 -1.12 3.18 16.45
CA GLU A 185 -0.08 2.27 16.93
C GLU A 185 1.30 2.64 16.37
N GLN A 186 1.35 3.11 15.12
CA GLN A 186 2.58 3.59 14.52
C GLN A 186 3.08 4.88 15.20
N GLU A 187 2.20 5.86 15.45
CA GLU A 187 2.57 7.09 16.17
C GLU A 187 2.98 6.79 17.60
N LEU A 188 2.29 5.87 18.28
CA LEU A 188 2.65 5.39 19.60
C LEU A 188 4.09 4.88 19.64
N ILE A 189 4.43 3.99 18.72
CA ILE A 189 5.79 3.42 18.58
C ILE A 189 6.80 4.55 18.35
N ASP A 190 6.52 5.47 17.44
CA ASP A 190 7.42 6.55 17.07
C ASP A 190 7.70 7.48 18.25
N LYS A 191 6.67 7.86 18.97
CA LYS A 191 6.80 8.70 20.17
C LYS A 191 7.58 8.02 21.29
N PHE A 192 7.41 6.70 21.47
CA PHE A 192 8.21 5.97 22.46
C PHE A 192 9.67 5.78 22.01
N ILE A 193 9.93 5.59 20.71
CA ILE A 193 11.30 5.58 20.17
C ILE A 193 11.98 6.92 20.42
N GLU A 194 11.33 8.05 20.12
CA GLU A 194 11.86 9.38 20.38
C GLU A 194 12.12 9.64 21.88
N LYS A 195 11.20 9.17 22.74
CA LYS A 195 11.28 9.42 24.17
C LYS A 195 12.33 8.59 24.88
N ILE A 196 12.55 7.35 24.45
CA ILE A 196 13.49 6.43 25.07
C ILE A 196 14.87 6.57 24.44
N ASP A 197 14.90 6.77 23.11
CA ASP A 197 16.09 6.89 22.24
C ASP A 197 17.19 5.88 22.63
N PRO A 198 16.93 4.57 22.51
CA PRO A 198 17.89 3.56 22.93
C PRO A 198 19.12 3.61 22.04
N VAL A 199 20.29 3.41 22.64
CA VAL A 199 21.54 3.27 21.89
C VAL A 199 21.55 1.88 21.26
N CYS A 200 21.75 1.83 19.93
CA CYS A 200 21.85 0.58 19.18
C CYS A 200 23.28 0.36 18.70
N ALA A 201 23.72 -0.89 18.71
CA ALA A 201 25.00 -1.26 18.14
C ALA A 201 24.99 -1.07 16.62
N PRO A 202 25.97 -0.39 16.01
CA PRO A 202 26.02 -0.19 14.55
C PRO A 202 25.87 -1.49 13.74
N SER A 203 26.45 -2.57 14.20
CA SER A 203 26.35 -3.90 13.55
C SER A 203 24.91 -4.40 13.45
N MET A 204 24.03 -4.04 14.40
CA MET A 204 22.61 -4.43 14.34
C MET A 204 21.89 -3.75 13.17
N VAL A 205 22.19 -2.47 12.94
CA VAL A 205 21.62 -1.70 11.82
C VAL A 205 22.17 -2.22 10.49
N GLU A 206 23.48 -2.47 10.41
CA GLU A 206 24.09 -3.02 9.21
C GLU A 206 23.56 -4.41 8.84
N ASN A 207 23.44 -5.32 9.82
CA ASN A 207 22.88 -6.65 9.60
C ASN A 207 21.40 -6.57 9.12
N TYR A 208 20.64 -5.61 9.64
CA TYR A 208 19.27 -5.40 9.21
C TYR A 208 19.22 -4.93 7.75
N LEU A 209 20.09 -3.97 7.36
CA LEU A 209 20.23 -3.51 5.99
C LEU A 209 20.70 -4.62 5.04
N ASP A 210 21.63 -5.48 5.46
CA ASP A 210 22.07 -6.64 4.68
C ASP A 210 20.91 -7.57 4.34
N ASN A 211 20.02 -7.82 5.30
CA ASN A 211 18.83 -8.64 5.08
C ASN A 211 17.88 -7.96 4.07
N ILE A 212 17.63 -6.64 4.20
CA ILE A 212 16.79 -5.89 3.24
C ILE A 212 17.38 -5.99 1.82
N VAL A 213 18.68 -5.73 1.67
CA VAL A 213 19.36 -5.83 0.37
C VAL A 213 19.21 -7.23 -0.23
N LYS A 214 19.38 -8.25 0.59
CA LYS A 214 19.22 -9.65 0.17
C LYS A 214 17.80 -9.94 -0.29
N ASP A 215 16.79 -9.54 0.50
CA ASP A 215 15.38 -9.79 0.20
C ASP A 215 14.95 -9.07 -1.09
N ILE A 216 15.36 -7.80 -1.27
CA ILE A 216 15.08 -7.03 -2.49
C ILE A 216 15.74 -7.70 -3.72
N LYS A 217 16.99 -8.15 -3.60
CA LYS A 217 17.67 -8.89 -4.68
C LYS A 217 16.97 -10.21 -5.01
N GLU A 218 16.50 -10.91 -4.00
CA GLU A 218 15.75 -12.17 -4.22
C GLU A 218 14.42 -11.94 -4.94
N GLN A 219 13.69 -10.88 -4.58
CA GLN A 219 12.43 -10.52 -5.24
C GLN A 219 12.62 -10.06 -6.70
N ASN A 220 13.73 -9.37 -6.98
CA ASN A 220 14.01 -8.82 -8.31
C ASN A 220 14.87 -9.73 -9.20
N LYS A 221 15.12 -10.98 -8.82
CA LYS A 221 15.90 -11.94 -9.65
C LYS A 221 15.34 -12.13 -11.06
N THR A 222 14.03 -11.93 -11.25
CA THR A 222 13.33 -12.09 -12.53
C THR A 222 13.30 -10.83 -13.38
N SER A 223 13.55 -9.65 -12.81
CA SER A 223 13.41 -8.35 -13.53
C SER A 223 14.66 -7.93 -14.31
N GLY A 224 15.82 -8.56 -14.05
CA GLY A 224 17.06 -8.24 -14.76
C GLY A 224 17.68 -6.87 -14.45
N ASP A 225 17.07 -6.07 -13.59
CA ASP A 225 17.54 -4.74 -13.23
C ASP A 225 18.78 -4.82 -12.34
N LYS A 226 19.77 -3.98 -12.65
CA LYS A 226 20.95 -3.81 -11.79
C LYS A 226 20.54 -3.04 -10.53
N ILE A 227 20.44 -3.75 -9.43
CA ILE A 227 20.12 -3.18 -8.12
C ILE A 227 21.43 -2.67 -7.50
N ASN A 228 21.45 -1.40 -7.09
CA ASN A 228 22.58 -0.79 -6.39
C ASN A 228 22.39 -0.93 -4.87
N ASP A 229 23.29 -1.66 -4.23
CA ASP A 229 23.22 -1.94 -2.78
C ASP A 229 23.31 -0.66 -1.94
N ASP A 230 24.13 0.31 -2.35
CA ASP A 230 24.31 1.57 -1.62
C ASP A 230 23.06 2.45 -1.68
N GLU A 231 22.35 2.45 -2.81
CA GLU A 231 21.07 3.16 -2.94
C GLU A 231 20.01 2.57 -2.02
N ILE A 232 19.89 1.22 -1.98
CA ILE A 232 18.96 0.54 -1.06
C ILE A 232 19.33 0.87 0.39
N ARG A 233 20.60 0.73 0.77
CA ARG A 233 21.06 1.04 2.12
C ARG A 233 20.73 2.47 2.52
N ASN A 234 20.99 3.44 1.65
CA ASN A 234 20.68 4.84 1.92
C ASN A 234 19.18 5.09 2.05
N GLN A 235 18.37 4.49 1.18
CA GLN A 235 16.91 4.59 1.22
C GLN A 235 16.33 4.03 2.52
N TYR A 236 16.82 2.87 2.97
CA TYR A 236 16.26 2.15 4.13
C TYR A 236 16.97 2.45 5.45
N LYS A 237 18.03 3.27 5.47
CA LYS A 237 18.82 3.56 6.67
C LYS A 237 17.98 4.08 7.84
N LYS A 238 17.10 5.05 7.60
CA LYS A 238 16.22 5.60 8.64
C LYS A 238 15.23 4.55 9.17
N THR A 239 14.69 3.72 8.28
CA THR A 239 13.78 2.64 8.64
C THR A 239 14.49 1.56 9.44
N ALA A 240 15.71 1.21 9.07
CA ALA A 240 16.54 0.26 9.80
C ALA A 240 16.85 0.74 11.22
N ASP A 241 17.30 2.00 11.38
CA ASP A 241 17.55 2.60 12.70
C ASP A 241 16.30 2.56 13.58
N LYS A 242 15.15 2.99 13.04
CA LYS A 242 13.86 2.95 13.72
C LYS A 242 13.47 1.53 14.17
N ASN A 243 13.59 0.55 13.28
CA ASN A 243 13.21 -0.83 13.58
C ASN A 243 14.12 -1.48 14.62
N ILE A 244 15.42 -1.19 14.60
CA ILE A 244 16.36 -1.68 15.61
C ILE A 244 16.13 -1.00 16.96
N LYS A 245 15.84 0.31 17.00
CA LYS A 245 15.44 1.00 18.22
C LYS A 245 14.17 0.39 18.82
N TRP A 246 13.16 0.16 18.00
CA TRP A 246 11.93 -0.49 18.43
C TRP A 246 12.17 -1.92 18.94
N TYR A 247 12.95 -2.71 18.24
CA TYR A 247 13.35 -4.04 18.71
C TYR A 247 14.01 -3.99 20.10
N THR A 248 14.90 -3.03 20.32
CA THR A 248 15.58 -2.84 21.61
C THR A 248 14.59 -2.48 22.72
N ILE A 249 13.66 -1.56 22.47
CA ILE A 249 12.60 -1.17 23.41
C ILE A 249 11.72 -2.39 23.75
N ARG A 250 11.28 -3.15 22.73
CA ARG A 250 10.50 -4.38 22.94
C ARG A 250 11.21 -5.37 23.86
N LYS A 251 12.49 -5.63 23.61
CA LYS A 251 13.31 -6.53 24.43
C LYS A 251 13.33 -6.07 25.91
N LEU A 252 13.47 -4.78 26.13
CA LEU A 252 13.48 -4.21 27.49
C LEU A 252 12.12 -4.31 28.17
N ILE A 253 11.02 -4.05 27.46
CA ILE A 253 9.65 -4.15 28.01
C ILE A 253 9.31 -5.60 28.31
N ILE A 254 9.62 -6.54 27.40
CA ILE A 254 9.41 -7.98 27.62
C ILE A 254 10.12 -8.44 28.90
N ALA A 255 11.37 -8.04 29.08
CA ALA A 255 12.16 -8.40 30.26
C ALA A 255 11.62 -7.78 31.55
N LYS A 256 11.22 -6.49 31.51
CA LYS A 256 10.70 -5.76 32.67
C LYS A 256 9.34 -6.27 33.13
N GLU A 257 8.43 -6.47 32.19
CA GLU A 257 7.03 -6.86 32.45
C GLU A 257 6.82 -8.38 32.43
N ASN A 258 7.89 -9.18 32.22
CA ASN A 258 7.84 -10.63 32.11
C ASN A 258 6.75 -11.10 31.14
N ILE A 259 6.71 -10.51 29.95
CA ILE A 259 5.69 -10.80 28.93
C ILE A 259 5.93 -12.19 28.36
N LEU A 260 5.07 -13.13 28.72
CA LEU A 260 5.06 -14.49 28.21
C LEU A 260 3.78 -14.73 27.39
N VAL A 261 3.89 -15.59 26.39
CA VAL A 261 2.74 -16.04 25.58
C VAL A 261 2.46 -17.50 25.94
N ASP A 262 1.24 -17.74 26.42
CA ASP A 262 0.75 -19.07 26.64
C ASP A 262 0.50 -19.74 25.28
N PRO A 263 1.00 -20.96 25.02
CA PRO A 263 0.73 -21.71 23.80
C PRO A 263 -0.75 -21.89 23.47
N THR A 264 -1.63 -21.87 24.46
CA THR A 264 -3.08 -21.94 24.27
C THR A 264 -3.61 -20.70 23.54
N LYS A 265 -3.05 -19.49 23.79
CA LYS A 265 -3.42 -18.26 23.08
C LYS A 265 -3.05 -18.32 21.61
N ILE A 266 -1.94 -18.96 21.26
CA ILE A 266 -1.56 -19.15 19.84
C ILE A 266 -2.60 -20.05 19.15
N ASN A 267 -3.07 -21.10 19.82
CA ASN A 267 -4.09 -21.97 19.26
C ASN A 267 -5.42 -21.24 19.07
N LEU A 268 -5.83 -20.43 20.05
CA LEU A 268 -7.06 -19.62 19.94
C LEU A 268 -7.00 -18.64 18.76
N GLU A 269 -5.85 -18.01 18.49
CA GLU A 269 -5.72 -17.14 17.31
C GLU A 269 -5.78 -17.94 16.00
N ILE A 270 -5.23 -19.15 15.96
CA ILE A 270 -5.36 -20.05 14.81
C ILE A 270 -6.84 -20.45 14.61
N ASP A 271 -7.54 -20.76 15.69
CA ASP A 271 -8.96 -21.15 15.63
C ASP A 271 -9.83 -19.98 15.11
N LYS A 272 -9.57 -18.74 15.52
CA LYS A 272 -10.23 -17.54 14.96
C LYS A 272 -10.00 -17.40 13.46
N LEU A 273 -8.77 -17.67 12.97
CA LEU A 273 -8.47 -17.64 11.54
C LEU A 273 -9.27 -18.71 10.78
N VAL A 274 -9.48 -19.86 11.39
CA VAL A 274 -10.31 -20.94 10.83
C VAL A 274 -11.79 -20.53 10.82
N GLU A 275 -12.30 -19.95 11.90
CA GLU A 275 -13.68 -19.44 11.98
C GLU A 275 -13.98 -18.39 10.90
N ASN A 276 -13.02 -17.52 10.60
CA ASN A 276 -13.14 -16.50 9.55
C ASN A 276 -13.02 -17.07 8.12
N SER A 277 -12.53 -18.33 7.97
CA SER A 277 -12.35 -18.96 6.66
C SER A 277 -12.52 -20.48 6.76
N PRO A 278 -13.76 -20.97 7.03
CA PRO A 278 -14.02 -22.38 7.28
C PRO A 278 -13.60 -23.31 6.14
N ASP A 279 -13.79 -22.89 4.90
CA ASP A 279 -13.42 -23.66 3.70
C ASP A 279 -11.92 -23.91 3.59
N SER A 280 -11.11 -23.10 4.28
CA SER A 280 -9.65 -23.18 4.28
C SER A 280 -9.07 -23.83 5.55
N GLU A 281 -9.87 -24.40 6.44
CA GLU A 281 -9.42 -24.94 7.74
C GLU A 281 -8.19 -25.83 7.62
N GLN A 282 -8.24 -26.85 6.74
CA GLN A 282 -7.13 -27.80 6.60
C GLN A 282 -5.84 -27.10 6.16
N GLN A 283 -5.94 -26.10 5.27
CA GLN A 283 -4.79 -25.35 4.79
C GLN A 283 -4.21 -24.46 5.87
N ILE A 284 -5.07 -23.75 6.62
CA ILE A 284 -4.67 -22.91 7.76
C ILE A 284 -3.96 -23.75 8.82
N ARG A 285 -4.58 -24.83 9.27
CA ARG A 285 -3.97 -25.71 10.29
C ARG A 285 -2.66 -26.33 9.81
N LYS A 286 -2.55 -26.72 8.52
CA LYS A 286 -1.30 -27.24 7.92
C LYS A 286 -0.23 -26.16 7.87
N PHE A 287 -0.57 -24.93 7.53
CA PHE A 287 0.35 -23.81 7.48
C PHE A 287 0.96 -23.52 8.86
N TYR A 288 0.10 -23.49 9.91
CA TYR A 288 0.54 -23.24 11.29
C TYR A 288 1.08 -24.46 12.05
N LYS A 289 1.22 -25.63 11.40
CA LYS A 289 2.04 -26.74 11.95
C LYS A 289 3.53 -26.41 11.94
N ARG A 290 3.99 -25.51 11.07
CA ARG A 290 5.40 -25.09 11.00
C ARG A 290 5.74 -24.15 12.16
N PRO A 291 6.80 -24.44 12.96
CA PRO A 291 7.17 -23.59 14.09
C PRO A 291 7.42 -22.12 13.73
N SER A 292 8.00 -21.86 12.55
CA SER A 292 8.24 -20.50 12.05
C SER A 292 6.95 -19.70 11.85
N ASN A 293 5.86 -20.33 11.40
CA ASN A 293 4.58 -19.67 11.22
C ASN A 293 3.87 -19.44 12.55
N ARG A 294 3.95 -20.40 13.49
CA ARG A 294 3.45 -20.21 14.87
C ARG A 294 4.19 -19.08 15.58
N LYS A 295 5.49 -18.95 15.34
CA LYS A 295 6.30 -17.85 15.89
C LYS A 295 5.78 -16.48 15.46
N LYS A 296 5.30 -16.34 14.22
CA LYS A 296 4.69 -15.08 13.74
C LYS A 296 3.44 -14.69 14.55
N ILE A 297 2.58 -15.67 14.90
CA ILE A 297 1.42 -15.40 15.77
C ILE A 297 1.88 -15.04 17.18
N GLU A 298 2.85 -15.77 17.73
CA GLU A 298 3.43 -15.46 19.03
C GLU A 298 3.97 -14.03 19.07
N ASP A 299 4.75 -13.63 18.07
CA ASP A 299 5.33 -12.30 17.95
C ASP A 299 4.24 -11.21 17.84
N SER A 300 3.15 -11.48 17.13
CA SER A 300 1.98 -10.59 17.05
C SER A 300 1.28 -10.45 18.41
N ILE A 301 1.11 -11.54 19.16
CA ILE A 301 0.53 -11.49 20.50
C ILE A 301 1.43 -10.70 21.45
N VAL A 302 2.75 -10.90 21.37
CA VAL A 302 3.73 -10.11 22.16
C VAL A 302 3.63 -8.63 21.81
N GLU A 303 3.57 -8.30 20.51
CA GLU A 303 3.43 -6.92 20.04
C GLU A 303 2.19 -6.26 20.62
N ASN A 304 1.03 -6.89 20.50
CA ASN A 304 -0.22 -6.38 21.04
C ASN A 304 -0.12 -6.14 22.56
N LYS A 305 0.48 -7.06 23.32
CA LYS A 305 0.67 -6.89 24.76
C LYS A 305 1.59 -5.71 25.09
N ILE A 306 2.65 -5.49 24.30
CA ILE A 306 3.54 -4.33 24.47
C ILE A 306 2.79 -3.04 24.18
N LEU A 307 2.04 -2.97 23.08
CA LEU A 307 1.25 -1.81 22.72
C LEU A 307 0.19 -1.49 23.79
N ASP A 308 -0.51 -2.51 24.29
CA ASP A 308 -1.50 -2.33 25.35
C ASP A 308 -0.86 -1.86 26.67
N TYR A 309 0.34 -2.32 26.97
CA TYR A 309 1.11 -1.81 28.11
C TYR A 309 1.48 -0.33 27.90
N LEU A 310 1.95 0.04 26.71
CA LEU A 310 2.35 1.42 26.40
C LEU A 310 1.17 2.39 26.34
N LYS A 311 0.00 1.94 25.89
CA LYS A 311 -1.25 2.73 25.86
C LYS A 311 -1.64 3.30 27.23
N GLN A 312 -1.23 2.67 28.33
CA GLN A 312 -1.51 3.14 29.70
C GLN A 312 -0.78 4.44 30.05
N PHE A 313 0.26 4.80 29.32
CA PHE A 313 1.12 5.95 29.60
C PHE A 313 0.93 7.12 28.65
N VAL A 314 -0.05 7.02 27.74
CA VAL A 314 -0.31 8.07 26.77
C VAL A 314 -1.60 8.82 27.07
N LYS A 315 -1.62 10.08 26.65
CA LYS A 315 -2.82 10.88 26.54
C LYS A 315 -3.30 10.80 25.09
N VAL A 316 -4.45 10.21 24.87
CA VAL A 316 -5.04 10.12 23.54
C VAL A 316 -5.72 11.44 23.19
N LYS A 317 -5.43 11.97 22.01
CA LYS A 317 -6.08 13.14 21.42
C LYS A 317 -6.85 12.71 20.19
N ASP A 318 -8.18 12.76 20.27
CA ASP A 318 -9.02 12.48 19.11
C ASP A 318 -8.91 13.60 18.07
N VAL A 319 -8.71 13.23 16.81
CA VAL A 319 -8.68 14.11 15.65
C VAL A 319 -9.70 13.60 14.63
N GLU A 320 -10.74 14.38 14.37
CA GLU A 320 -11.74 14.04 13.37
C GLU A 320 -11.24 14.45 11.98
N VAL A 321 -11.35 13.51 11.03
CA VAL A 321 -11.01 13.74 9.63
C VAL A 321 -12.22 13.36 8.78
N ASN A 322 -12.76 14.35 8.07
CA ASN A 322 -13.86 14.10 7.14
C ASN A 322 -13.31 13.53 5.82
N THR A 323 -13.84 12.41 5.39
CA THR A 323 -13.42 11.76 4.14
C THR A 323 -13.62 12.62 2.90
N LYS A 324 -14.56 13.59 2.97
CA LYS A 324 -14.76 14.60 1.92
C LYS A 324 -13.48 15.43 1.68
N GLU A 325 -12.73 15.75 2.74
CA GLU A 325 -11.47 16.50 2.62
C GLU A 325 -10.40 15.65 1.94
N LEU A 326 -10.30 14.38 2.31
CA LEU A 326 -9.36 13.43 1.70
C LEU A 326 -9.62 13.25 0.19
N ARG A 327 -10.89 13.21 -0.22
CA ARG A 327 -11.26 13.12 -1.65
C ARG A 327 -10.85 14.37 -2.44
N SER A 328 -10.96 15.56 -1.83
CA SER A 328 -10.56 16.81 -2.49
C SER A 328 -9.05 16.96 -2.65
N GLU A 329 -8.27 16.42 -1.71
CA GLU A 329 -6.80 16.39 -1.80
C GLU A 329 -6.30 15.40 -2.86
N GLY A 330 -6.93 14.23 -2.97
CA GLY A 330 -6.60 13.23 -4.00
C GLY A 330 -6.83 13.71 -5.43
N GLN A 331 -7.85 14.54 -5.66
CA GLN A 331 -8.14 15.11 -6.98
C GLN A 331 -7.14 16.20 -7.42
N ASN A 332 -6.37 16.77 -6.52
CA ASN A 332 -5.33 17.78 -6.83
C ASN A 332 -3.97 17.15 -7.18
N HIS A 333 -3.83 15.83 -7.12
CA HIS A 333 -2.59 15.09 -7.38
C HIS A 333 -2.68 14.15 -8.61
N GLU A 334 -3.82 14.08 -9.31
CA GLU A 334 -3.98 13.40 -10.60
C GLU A 334 -3.88 14.41 -11.75
#